data_efbd27c114a12321158c665c7de2d898
#
_entry.id   efbd27c114a12321158c665c7de2d898
#
_cell.length_a   1.000
_cell.length_b   1.000
_cell.length_c   1.000
_cell.angle_alpha   90.00
_cell.angle_beta   90.00
_cell.angle_gamma   90.00
#
_symmetry.space_group_name_H-M   'P 1'
#
loop_
_entity.id
_entity.type
_entity.pdbx_description
1 polymer ?
#
loop_
_entity_poly.entity_id
_entity_poly.type
_entity_poly.pdbx_seq_one_letter_code
_entity_poly.pdbx_strand_id
1 'polypeptide(L)'
;MKKILTPFVIKDMELKNRIVMPPMCMYSAKEDGLATPWHYTHYTTRAVGNVGLIIVEATAVSPEGRITDNDLGIWNDDQRDRLAAIVQAVQQLGSKIGIQLQHAGRKSQSAVLPHYSVSDQAFNREYIAPQKLKQEDYPMIADAFQQAAKRALEAGFDLIEIHGAHGYLLSEAISPLTRPELVLSERLKLLDQVIQAVKQVWPEQKPLQVRISASDWRDDGLSQTDLIQLAKHLQDLGVDSINVSSGGV
;
A
#
# COMPACT_ATOMS: atom_id res chain seq x y z
N MET A 1 8.16 -8.72 31.82
CA MET A 1 7.78 -7.67 30.87
C MET A 1 6.67 -8.20 29.97
N LYS A 2 5.64 -7.38 29.62
CA LYS A 2 4.59 -7.82 28.67
C LYS A 2 5.19 -8.01 27.29
N LYS A 3 4.89 -9.11 26.59
CA LYS A 3 5.46 -9.47 25.27
C LYS A 3 5.35 -8.35 24.22
N ILE A 4 4.29 -7.54 24.25
CA ILE A 4 4.07 -6.42 23.34
C ILE A 4 5.17 -5.33 23.44
N LEU A 5 5.83 -5.23 24.59
CA LEU A 5 6.89 -4.25 24.86
C LEU A 5 8.30 -4.81 24.63
N THR A 6 8.43 -6.04 24.14
CA THR A 6 9.74 -6.61 23.80
C THR A 6 10.12 -6.30 22.37
N PRO A 7 11.42 -6.16 22.05
CA PRO A 7 11.89 -5.98 20.69
C PRO A 7 11.41 -7.08 19.73
N PHE A 8 11.37 -6.75 18.45
CA PHE A 8 11.04 -7.67 17.38
C PHE A 8 11.84 -7.35 16.13
N VAL A 9 12.34 -8.37 15.44
CA VAL A 9 13.19 -8.22 14.26
C VAL A 9 12.48 -8.82 13.04
N ILE A 10 12.45 -8.08 11.94
CA ILE A 10 12.07 -8.57 10.62
C ILE A 10 13.21 -8.20 9.68
N LYS A 11 13.93 -9.20 9.16
CA LYS A 11 15.18 -8.97 8.41
C LYS A 11 16.12 -8.05 9.22
N ASP A 12 16.67 -6.99 8.60
CA ASP A 12 17.57 -6.04 9.29
C ASP A 12 16.81 -4.94 10.06
N MET A 13 15.48 -4.94 10.02
CA MET A 13 14.68 -3.97 10.76
C MET A 13 14.39 -4.46 12.18
N GLU A 14 15.04 -3.84 13.17
CA GLU A 14 14.75 -4.05 14.59
C GLU A 14 13.74 -3.02 15.11
N LEU A 15 12.65 -3.50 15.67
CA LEU A 15 11.62 -2.71 16.34
C LEU A 15 11.87 -2.73 17.86
N LYS A 16 11.87 -1.56 18.51
CA LYS A 16 12.00 -1.43 19.97
C LYS A 16 10.86 -2.07 20.77
N ASN A 17 9.71 -2.26 20.14
CA ASN A 17 8.53 -2.95 20.67
C ASN A 17 7.62 -3.40 19.51
N ARG A 18 6.55 -4.15 19.81
CA ARG A 18 5.64 -4.75 18.81
C ARG A 18 4.40 -3.90 18.54
N ILE A 19 4.42 -2.61 18.89
CA ILE A 19 3.32 -1.69 18.62
C ILE A 19 3.54 -1.10 17.24
N VAL A 20 2.58 -1.33 16.34
CA VAL A 20 2.59 -0.81 14.97
C VAL A 20 1.42 0.13 14.80
N MET A 21 1.68 1.35 14.34
CA MET A 21 0.65 2.25 13.82
C MET A 21 0.38 1.88 12.36
N PRO A 22 -0.81 1.34 12.02
CA PRO A 22 -1.13 1.00 10.63
C PRO A 22 -1.37 2.27 9.79
N PRO A 23 -1.34 2.16 8.45
CA PRO A 23 -1.63 3.29 7.57
C PRO A 23 -3.10 3.71 7.67
N MET A 24 -3.33 5.00 7.85
CA MET A 24 -4.66 5.61 7.97
C MET A 24 -4.69 6.92 7.22
N CYS A 25 -5.49 7.01 6.15
CA CYS A 25 -5.63 8.22 5.35
C CYS A 25 -6.16 9.40 6.18
N MET A 26 -5.50 10.53 6.03
CA MET A 26 -5.89 11.78 6.70
C MET A 26 -6.42 12.82 5.73
N TYR A 27 -6.25 12.59 4.41
CA TYR A 27 -6.70 13.50 3.35
C TYR A 27 -6.23 14.94 3.59
N SER A 28 -4.98 15.10 4.01
CA SER A 28 -4.41 16.38 4.47
C SER A 28 -3.28 16.89 3.57
N ALA A 29 -3.01 16.22 2.46
CA ALA A 29 -2.20 16.76 1.36
C ALA A 29 -3.02 17.77 0.55
N LYS A 30 -2.37 18.42 -0.40
CA LYS A 30 -2.99 19.29 -1.41
C LYS A 30 -2.99 18.57 -2.76
N GLU A 31 -3.50 19.22 -3.79
CA GLU A 31 -3.55 18.72 -5.16
C GLU A 31 -2.20 18.24 -5.72
N ASP A 32 -1.10 18.77 -5.17
CA ASP A 32 0.28 18.37 -5.52
C ASP A 32 0.74 17.05 -4.85
N GLY A 33 -0.05 16.49 -3.93
CA GLY A 33 0.26 15.28 -3.18
C GLY A 33 1.43 15.41 -2.20
N LEU A 34 1.89 16.63 -1.92
CA LEU A 34 3.01 16.89 -1.01
C LEU A 34 2.60 16.71 0.46
N ALA A 35 3.52 16.15 1.24
CA ALA A 35 3.37 16.11 2.69
C ALA A 35 3.39 17.53 3.28
N THR A 36 2.44 17.81 4.16
CA THR A 36 2.25 19.10 4.81
C THR A 36 2.80 19.10 6.24
N PRO A 37 2.88 20.27 6.93
CA PRO A 37 3.25 20.32 8.35
C PRO A 37 2.35 19.45 9.26
N TRP A 38 1.09 19.21 8.84
CA TRP A 38 0.19 18.29 9.54
C TRP A 38 0.75 16.86 9.58
N HIS A 39 1.21 16.31 8.44
CA HIS A 39 1.79 14.98 8.36
C HIS A 39 3.04 14.87 9.23
N TYR A 40 3.92 15.88 9.20
CA TYR A 40 5.10 15.93 10.05
C TYR A 40 4.73 15.83 11.53
N THR A 41 3.80 16.69 12.01
CA THR A 41 3.33 16.67 13.39
C THR A 41 2.66 15.35 13.73
N HIS A 42 1.80 14.84 12.84
CA HIS A 42 1.06 13.62 13.05
C HIS A 42 1.97 12.43 13.30
N TYR A 43 2.97 12.19 12.44
CA TYR A 43 3.86 11.04 12.57
C TYR A 43 4.88 11.21 13.70
N THR A 44 5.44 12.41 13.88
CA THR A 44 6.42 12.65 14.96
C THR A 44 5.80 12.53 16.36
N THR A 45 4.56 12.97 16.57
CA THR A 45 3.87 12.78 17.87
C THR A 45 3.67 11.33 18.24
N ARG A 46 3.46 10.42 17.24
CA ARG A 46 3.36 8.97 17.49
C ARG A 46 4.72 8.37 17.83
N ALA A 47 5.78 8.86 17.20
CA ALA A 47 7.14 8.46 17.53
C ALA A 47 7.53 8.88 18.97
N VAL A 48 7.18 10.11 19.40
CA VAL A 48 7.29 10.56 20.80
C VAL A 48 6.47 9.66 21.73
N GLY A 49 5.30 9.19 21.29
CA GLY A 49 4.46 8.21 22.01
C GLY A 49 5.05 6.80 22.07
N ASN A 50 6.28 6.60 21.58
CA ASN A 50 7.06 5.37 21.69
C ASN A 50 6.51 4.19 20.87
N VAL A 51 5.83 4.43 19.74
CA VAL A 51 5.41 3.41 18.78
C VAL A 51 6.65 2.78 18.14
N GLY A 52 6.68 1.45 17.97
CA GLY A 52 7.82 0.71 17.40
C GLY A 52 7.95 0.92 15.90
N LEU A 53 6.85 0.83 15.17
CA LEU A 53 6.77 1.04 13.72
C LEU A 53 5.58 1.92 13.38
N ILE A 54 5.80 2.92 12.54
CA ILE A 54 4.74 3.77 11.98
C ILE A 54 4.68 3.49 10.47
N ILE A 55 3.50 3.17 9.93
CA ILE A 55 3.31 3.06 8.49
C ILE A 55 2.55 4.30 8.02
N VAL A 56 3.18 5.08 7.14
CA VAL A 56 2.59 6.26 6.52
C VAL A 56 1.35 5.84 5.74
N GLU A 57 0.32 6.67 5.79
CA GLU A 57 -0.96 6.48 5.10
C GLU A 57 -0.80 6.08 3.62
N ALA A 58 -1.87 5.56 3.03
CA ALA A 58 -1.91 5.22 1.62
C ALA A 58 -1.37 6.39 0.79
N THR A 59 -0.25 6.13 0.11
CA THR A 59 0.50 7.10 -0.68
C THR A 59 0.45 6.66 -2.13
N ALA A 60 -0.15 7.49 -2.98
CA ALA A 60 -0.42 7.15 -4.37
C ALA A 60 0.86 7.04 -5.19
N VAL A 61 0.95 6.00 -6.02
CA VAL A 61 2.09 5.76 -6.93
C VAL A 61 1.99 6.55 -8.22
N SER A 62 0.79 7.10 -8.51
CA SER A 62 0.49 7.94 -9.68
C SER A 62 -0.63 8.95 -9.36
N PRO A 63 -0.74 10.06 -10.10
CA PRO A 63 -1.74 11.10 -9.81
C PRO A 63 -3.18 10.60 -9.88
N GLU A 64 -3.53 9.81 -10.91
CA GLU A 64 -4.87 9.23 -11.12
C GLU A 64 -5.16 8.08 -10.14
N GLY A 65 -4.12 7.51 -9.54
CA GLY A 65 -4.22 6.44 -8.53
C GLY A 65 -4.55 6.93 -7.14
N ARG A 66 -4.78 8.22 -6.90
CA ARG A 66 -5.21 8.76 -5.60
C ARG A 66 -6.64 8.37 -5.27
N ILE A 67 -6.96 8.22 -3.99
CA ILE A 67 -8.34 8.06 -3.52
C ILE A 67 -9.08 9.39 -3.71
N THR A 68 -8.46 10.49 -3.27
CA THR A 68 -8.93 11.87 -3.46
C THR A 68 -7.76 12.78 -3.84
N ASP A 69 -8.04 13.99 -4.30
CA ASP A 69 -6.99 14.97 -4.60
C ASP A 69 -6.21 15.46 -3.36
N ASN A 70 -6.64 15.06 -2.16
CA ASN A 70 -5.97 15.37 -0.89
C ASN A 70 -5.08 14.23 -0.35
N ASP A 71 -4.82 13.20 -1.15
CA ASP A 71 -3.94 12.10 -0.77
C ASP A 71 -2.46 12.46 -0.94
N LEU A 72 -1.62 11.84 -0.11
CA LEU A 72 -0.18 11.82 -0.33
C LEU A 72 0.16 11.11 -1.64
N GLY A 73 1.22 11.57 -2.29
CA GLY A 73 1.84 10.95 -3.44
C GLY A 73 3.32 10.70 -3.27
N ILE A 74 3.86 9.82 -4.12
CA ILE A 74 5.30 9.56 -4.27
C ILE A 74 5.68 9.30 -5.73
N TRP A 75 4.95 9.91 -6.67
CA TRP A 75 5.21 9.78 -8.10
C TRP A 75 6.26 10.78 -8.64
N ASN A 76 6.74 11.74 -7.82
CA ASN A 76 7.80 12.68 -8.19
C ASN A 76 8.79 12.91 -7.02
N ASP A 77 9.88 13.60 -7.31
CA ASP A 77 10.99 13.77 -6.37
C ASP A 77 10.69 14.82 -5.28
N ASP A 78 9.88 15.84 -5.56
CA ASP A 78 9.47 16.82 -4.56
C ASP A 78 8.67 16.15 -3.42
N GLN A 79 7.81 15.19 -3.78
CA GLN A 79 7.06 14.38 -2.80
C GLN A 79 8.00 13.49 -1.96
N ARG A 80 8.99 12.84 -2.62
CA ARG A 80 10.05 12.09 -1.93
C ARG A 80 10.77 12.95 -0.90
N ASP A 81 11.19 14.14 -1.27
CA ASP A 81 11.98 15.02 -0.41
C ASP A 81 11.18 15.50 0.81
N ARG A 82 9.88 15.79 0.62
CA ARG A 82 8.98 16.10 1.75
C ARG A 82 8.78 14.92 2.70
N LEU A 83 8.66 13.72 2.16
CA LEU A 83 8.53 12.50 2.96
C LEU A 83 9.85 12.17 3.68
N ALA A 84 11.01 12.38 3.05
CA ALA A 84 12.32 12.16 3.65
C ALA A 84 12.53 12.95 4.95
N ALA A 85 12.04 14.20 5.01
CA ALA A 85 12.10 15.01 6.22
C ALA A 85 11.29 14.39 7.39
N ILE A 86 10.15 13.78 7.09
CA ILE A 86 9.32 13.07 8.09
C ILE A 86 10.04 11.78 8.53
N VAL A 87 10.57 11.02 7.58
CA VAL A 87 11.32 9.79 7.85
C VAL A 87 12.46 10.06 8.82
N GLN A 88 13.30 11.05 8.51
CA GLN A 88 14.42 11.43 9.35
C GLN A 88 13.98 11.82 10.77
N ALA A 89 12.95 12.64 10.90
CA ALA A 89 12.44 13.08 12.20
C ALA A 89 11.90 11.92 13.05
N VAL A 90 11.15 11.00 12.45
CA VAL A 90 10.60 9.81 13.14
C VAL A 90 11.72 8.87 13.58
N GLN A 91 12.73 8.63 12.72
CA GLN A 91 13.87 7.78 13.03
C GLN A 91 14.74 8.38 14.14
N GLN A 92 14.96 9.70 14.16
CA GLN A 92 15.65 10.39 15.25
C GLN A 92 14.96 10.24 16.61
N LEU A 93 13.63 10.06 16.61
CA LEU A 93 12.83 9.77 17.80
C LEU A 93 12.81 8.27 18.17
N GLY A 94 13.60 7.43 17.46
CA GLY A 94 13.81 6.02 17.76
C GLY A 94 12.67 5.10 17.32
N SER A 95 11.78 5.53 16.45
CA SER A 95 10.76 4.69 15.80
C SER A 95 11.20 4.30 14.40
N LYS A 96 10.81 3.11 13.94
CA LYS A 96 10.90 2.73 12.53
C LYS A 96 9.71 3.30 11.75
N ILE A 97 9.91 3.55 10.47
CA ILE A 97 8.87 4.13 9.61
C ILE A 97 8.81 3.42 8.26
N GLY A 98 7.61 2.95 7.90
CA GLY A 98 7.27 2.39 6.59
C GLY A 98 6.32 3.29 5.83
N ILE A 99 6.06 2.93 4.57
CA ILE A 99 5.12 3.63 3.69
C ILE A 99 4.19 2.62 3.04
N GLN A 100 2.89 2.96 2.95
CA GLN A 100 1.94 2.17 2.18
C GLN A 100 1.83 2.73 0.76
N LEU A 101 2.26 1.96 -0.24
CA LEU A 101 2.11 2.28 -1.65
C LEU A 101 0.75 1.80 -2.16
N GLN A 102 0.02 2.66 -2.87
CA GLN A 102 -1.33 2.34 -3.29
C GLN A 102 -1.69 2.93 -4.67
N HIS A 103 -2.71 2.32 -5.29
CA HIS A 103 -3.47 2.82 -6.43
C HIS A 103 -4.96 2.55 -6.18
N ALA A 104 -5.79 3.59 -6.22
CA ALA A 104 -7.18 3.52 -5.77
C ALA A 104 -8.11 2.70 -6.68
N GLY A 105 -7.69 2.42 -7.92
CA GLY A 105 -8.54 1.66 -8.84
C GLY A 105 -9.83 2.40 -9.16
N ARG A 106 -10.93 1.68 -9.27
CA ARG A 106 -12.28 2.24 -9.50
C ARG A 106 -12.81 3.10 -8.35
N LYS A 107 -12.11 3.10 -7.21
CA LYS A 107 -12.44 3.96 -6.06
C LYS A 107 -11.70 5.28 -6.07
N SER A 108 -11.00 5.62 -7.16
CA SER A 108 -10.42 6.95 -7.32
C SER A 108 -11.51 8.01 -7.50
N GLN A 109 -11.38 9.11 -6.76
CA GLN A 109 -12.14 10.35 -6.91
C GLN A 109 -11.21 11.52 -7.27
N SER A 110 -10.00 11.21 -7.74
CA SER A 110 -9.07 12.23 -8.23
C SER A 110 -9.63 12.95 -9.46
N ALA A 111 -9.34 14.21 -9.60
CA ALA A 111 -9.65 14.97 -10.82
C ALA A 111 -8.80 14.54 -12.03
N VAL A 112 -7.72 13.79 -11.80
CA VAL A 112 -6.83 13.30 -12.88
C VAL A 112 -7.42 12.04 -13.52
N LEU A 113 -7.64 12.09 -14.82
CA LEU A 113 -8.23 10.99 -15.60
C LEU A 113 -7.24 10.45 -16.64
N PRO A 114 -7.44 9.20 -17.13
CA PRO A 114 -8.50 8.26 -16.73
C PRO A 114 -8.18 7.54 -15.40
N HIS A 115 -9.20 7.14 -14.65
CA HIS A 115 -9.00 6.18 -13.57
C HIS A 115 -8.85 4.77 -14.16
N TYR A 116 -7.89 3.99 -13.69
CA TYR A 116 -7.65 2.62 -14.16
C TYR A 116 -8.18 1.59 -13.17
N SER A 117 -8.77 0.50 -13.67
CA SER A 117 -9.20 -0.64 -12.87
C SER A 117 -9.14 -1.94 -13.66
N VAL A 118 -9.22 -3.08 -13.00
CA VAL A 118 -9.37 -4.40 -13.64
C VAL A 118 -10.80 -4.66 -14.17
N SER A 119 -11.74 -3.80 -13.83
CA SER A 119 -13.14 -3.79 -14.30
C SER A 119 -13.46 -2.45 -14.95
N ASP A 120 -14.42 -2.42 -15.86
CA ASP A 120 -15.01 -1.20 -16.44
C ASP A 120 -16.24 -0.68 -15.65
N GLN A 121 -16.58 -1.37 -14.55
CA GLN A 121 -17.71 -1.01 -13.70
C GLN A 121 -17.30 -0.01 -12.63
N ALA A 122 -18.03 1.11 -12.54
CA ALA A 122 -17.89 2.04 -11.43
C ALA A 122 -18.16 1.35 -10.08
N PHE A 123 -17.48 1.78 -9.03
CA PHE A 123 -17.68 1.23 -7.68
C PHE A 123 -19.13 1.39 -7.22
N ASN A 124 -19.71 2.54 -7.44
CA ASN A 124 -21.15 2.84 -7.28
C ASN A 124 -21.52 4.05 -8.15
N ARG A 125 -22.75 4.57 -8.00
CA ARG A 125 -23.29 5.68 -8.81
C ARG A 125 -22.57 7.02 -8.63
N GLU A 126 -21.77 7.17 -7.59
CA GLU A 126 -21.03 8.41 -7.26
C GLU A 126 -19.64 8.42 -7.89
N TYR A 127 -19.17 7.27 -8.39
CA TYR A 127 -17.82 7.11 -8.95
C TYR A 127 -17.85 7.09 -10.48
N ILE A 128 -16.79 7.65 -11.08
CA ILE A 128 -16.58 7.60 -12.52
C ILE A 128 -16.24 6.17 -12.93
N ALA A 129 -16.85 5.68 -14.02
CA ALA A 129 -16.47 4.38 -14.58
C ALA A 129 -15.01 4.41 -15.03
N PRO A 130 -14.18 3.45 -14.56
CA PRO A 130 -12.77 3.43 -14.89
C PRO A 130 -12.51 2.88 -16.29
N GLN A 131 -11.32 3.17 -16.82
CA GLN A 131 -10.80 2.48 -17.99
C GLN A 131 -10.29 1.11 -17.56
N LYS A 132 -10.84 0.04 -18.16
CA LYS A 132 -10.43 -1.33 -17.86
C LYS A 132 -9.03 -1.62 -18.35
N LEU A 133 -8.16 -2.06 -17.42
CA LEU A 133 -6.84 -2.58 -17.71
C LEU A 133 -6.93 -3.95 -18.37
N LYS A 134 -6.18 -4.13 -19.46
CA LYS A 134 -5.86 -5.45 -20.01
C LYS A 134 -4.54 -5.96 -19.41
N GLN A 135 -4.24 -7.23 -19.60
CA GLN A 135 -2.95 -7.78 -19.09
C GLN A 135 -1.72 -7.08 -19.70
N GLU A 136 -1.83 -6.58 -20.93
CA GLU A 136 -0.77 -5.79 -21.59
C GLU A 136 -0.50 -4.43 -20.94
N ASP A 137 -1.46 -3.92 -20.12
CA ASP A 137 -1.33 -2.65 -19.40
C ASP A 137 -0.71 -2.84 -17.98
N TYR A 138 -0.65 -4.07 -17.46
CA TYR A 138 -0.13 -4.35 -16.11
C TYR A 138 1.30 -3.85 -15.89
N PRO A 139 2.22 -3.91 -16.87
CA PRO A 139 3.56 -3.35 -16.72
C PRO A 139 3.57 -1.86 -16.40
N MET A 140 2.61 -1.07 -16.90
CA MET A 140 2.50 0.37 -16.58
C MET A 140 2.23 0.58 -15.08
N ILE A 141 1.30 -0.19 -14.51
CA ILE A 141 1.00 -0.14 -13.07
C ILE A 141 2.20 -0.63 -12.26
N ALA A 142 2.81 -1.74 -12.66
CA ALA A 142 3.98 -2.31 -11.98
C ALA A 142 5.17 -1.32 -11.97
N ASP A 143 5.42 -0.61 -13.07
CA ASP A 143 6.45 0.44 -13.16
C ASP A 143 6.15 1.60 -12.21
N ALA A 144 4.90 2.06 -12.13
CA ALA A 144 4.52 3.11 -11.17
C ALA A 144 4.84 2.72 -9.72
N PHE A 145 4.55 1.47 -9.33
CA PHE A 145 4.93 0.95 -8.01
C PHE A 145 6.45 0.82 -7.84
N GLN A 146 7.18 0.42 -8.88
CA GLN A 146 8.64 0.34 -8.86
C GLN A 146 9.29 1.70 -8.65
N GLN A 147 8.85 2.73 -9.41
CA GLN A 147 9.36 4.11 -9.26
C GLN A 147 9.01 4.69 -7.88
N ALA A 148 7.83 4.39 -7.36
CA ALA A 148 7.44 4.75 -6.01
C ALA A 148 8.31 4.05 -4.95
N ALA A 149 8.60 2.77 -5.11
CA ALA A 149 9.48 2.01 -4.22
C ALA A 149 10.93 2.53 -4.24
N LYS A 150 11.43 2.92 -5.42
CA LYS A 150 12.75 3.56 -5.54
C LYS A 150 12.80 4.87 -4.75
N ARG A 151 11.80 5.73 -4.90
CA ARG A 151 11.72 6.99 -4.14
C ARG A 151 11.53 6.75 -2.64
N ALA A 152 10.79 5.71 -2.24
CA ALA A 152 10.66 5.32 -0.84
C ALA A 152 12.02 4.90 -0.24
N LEU A 153 12.83 4.17 -1.00
CA LEU A 153 14.20 3.82 -0.60
C LEU A 153 15.08 5.07 -0.45
N GLU A 154 15.05 5.97 -1.43
CA GLU A 154 15.81 7.23 -1.42
C GLU A 154 15.37 8.15 -0.27
N ALA A 155 14.07 8.17 0.07
CA ALA A 155 13.54 8.89 1.24
C ALA A 155 13.97 8.28 2.58
N GLY A 156 14.53 7.04 2.59
CA GLY A 156 15.05 6.39 3.78
C GLY A 156 14.05 5.53 4.55
N PHE A 157 12.91 5.18 3.99
CA PHE A 157 11.93 4.29 4.65
C PHE A 157 12.53 2.94 5.05
N ASP A 158 12.09 2.41 6.19
CA ASP A 158 12.52 1.12 6.72
C ASP A 158 11.73 -0.07 6.15
N LEU A 159 10.49 0.15 5.69
CA LEU A 159 9.55 -0.85 5.21
C LEU A 159 8.66 -0.29 4.09
N ILE A 160 8.35 -1.11 3.09
CA ILE A 160 7.23 -0.86 2.17
C ILE A 160 6.08 -1.81 2.50
N GLU A 161 4.85 -1.26 2.55
CA GLU A 161 3.62 -2.02 2.50
C GLU A 161 2.94 -1.79 1.14
N ILE A 162 2.65 -2.86 0.40
CA ILE A 162 1.82 -2.81 -0.82
C ILE A 162 0.36 -2.93 -0.41
N HIS A 163 -0.47 -1.99 -0.85
CA HIS A 163 -1.89 -1.97 -0.53
C HIS A 163 -2.69 -2.90 -1.44
N GLY A 164 -2.95 -4.12 -0.97
CA GLY A 164 -3.78 -5.13 -1.65
C GLY A 164 -5.13 -5.38 -0.96
N ALA A 165 -5.70 -4.35 -0.29
CA ALA A 165 -6.92 -4.45 0.50
C ALA A 165 -7.95 -3.37 0.15
N HIS A 166 -9.11 -3.41 0.80
CA HIS A 166 -10.14 -2.37 0.87
C HIS A 166 -10.80 -2.02 -0.47
N GLY A 167 -10.75 -2.93 -1.46
CA GLY A 167 -11.37 -2.69 -2.77
C GLY A 167 -10.63 -1.66 -3.63
N TYR A 168 -9.37 -1.35 -3.32
CA TYR A 168 -8.49 -0.60 -4.22
C TYR A 168 -7.92 -1.53 -5.30
N LEU A 169 -7.17 -1.02 -6.26
CA LEU A 169 -6.81 -1.70 -7.51
C LEU A 169 -6.34 -3.15 -7.32
N LEU A 170 -5.39 -3.41 -6.42
CA LEU A 170 -4.87 -4.76 -6.23
C LEU A 170 -5.86 -5.66 -5.48
N SER A 171 -6.65 -5.12 -4.57
CA SER A 171 -7.74 -5.84 -3.90
C SER A 171 -8.85 -6.24 -4.89
N GLU A 172 -9.23 -5.32 -5.79
CA GLU A 172 -10.15 -5.63 -6.89
C GLU A 172 -9.61 -6.77 -7.78
N ALA A 173 -8.31 -6.69 -8.11
CA ALA A 173 -7.68 -7.73 -8.93
C ALA A 173 -7.75 -9.11 -8.29
N ILE A 174 -7.63 -9.19 -6.96
CA ILE A 174 -7.63 -10.44 -6.19
C ILE A 174 -9.07 -10.99 -5.99
N SER A 175 -10.06 -10.11 -5.76
CA SER A 175 -11.40 -10.52 -5.37
C SER A 175 -12.20 -11.18 -6.51
N PRO A 176 -12.90 -12.30 -6.25
CA PRO A 176 -13.83 -12.89 -7.21
C PRO A 176 -15.06 -12.01 -7.48
N LEU A 177 -15.37 -11.04 -6.61
CA LEU A 177 -16.51 -10.14 -6.79
C LEU A 177 -16.39 -9.23 -8.02
N THR A 178 -15.15 -8.94 -8.42
CA THR A 178 -14.87 -8.09 -9.60
C THR A 178 -14.51 -8.89 -10.84
N ARG A 179 -14.01 -10.12 -10.67
CA ARG A 179 -13.62 -11.01 -11.78
C ARG A 179 -14.01 -12.47 -11.47
N PRO A 180 -15.31 -12.77 -11.39
CA PRO A 180 -15.80 -14.09 -11.00
C PRO A 180 -15.46 -15.19 -12.03
N GLU A 181 -15.18 -14.81 -13.27
CA GLU A 181 -14.82 -15.72 -14.36
C GLU A 181 -13.38 -16.25 -14.27
N LEU A 182 -12.53 -15.66 -13.40
CA LEU A 182 -11.12 -16.02 -13.29
C LEU A 182 -10.83 -16.85 -12.04
N VAL A 183 -9.96 -17.85 -12.20
CA VAL A 183 -9.38 -18.58 -11.06
C VAL A 183 -8.38 -17.69 -10.29
N LEU A 184 -8.09 -18.06 -9.03
CA LEU A 184 -7.24 -17.24 -8.16
C LEU A 184 -5.88 -16.91 -8.80
N SER A 185 -5.19 -17.88 -9.40
CA SER A 185 -3.89 -17.66 -10.04
C SER A 185 -3.91 -16.61 -11.17
N GLU A 186 -5.02 -16.51 -11.90
CA GLU A 186 -5.19 -15.45 -12.91
C GLU A 186 -5.46 -14.09 -12.28
N ARG A 187 -6.19 -14.08 -11.17
CA ARG A 187 -6.51 -12.85 -10.42
C ARG A 187 -5.27 -12.27 -9.74
N LEU A 188 -4.27 -13.09 -9.41
CA LEU A 188 -3.03 -12.64 -8.75
C LEU A 188 -2.01 -12.01 -9.71
N LYS A 189 -2.13 -12.16 -11.02
CA LYS A 189 -1.12 -11.71 -12.01
C LYS A 189 -0.70 -10.24 -11.88
N LEU A 190 -1.63 -9.33 -11.59
CA LEU A 190 -1.29 -7.92 -11.39
C LEU A 190 -0.48 -7.71 -10.11
N LEU A 191 -0.90 -8.35 -9.01
CA LEU A 191 -0.18 -8.30 -7.73
C LEU A 191 1.24 -8.86 -7.87
N ASP A 192 1.39 -9.99 -8.59
CA ASP A 192 2.68 -10.62 -8.84
C ASP A 192 3.65 -9.69 -9.56
N GLN A 193 3.18 -9.02 -10.62
CA GLN A 193 4.00 -8.07 -11.38
C GLN A 193 4.41 -6.87 -10.52
N VAL A 194 3.50 -6.35 -9.69
CA VAL A 194 3.79 -5.26 -8.77
C VAL A 194 4.84 -5.68 -7.73
N ILE A 195 4.67 -6.85 -7.08
CA ILE A 195 5.64 -7.35 -6.10
C ILE A 195 7.01 -7.56 -6.74
N GLN A 196 7.06 -8.19 -7.92
CA GLN A 196 8.31 -8.43 -8.64
C GLN A 196 9.00 -7.11 -9.02
N ALA A 197 8.25 -6.12 -9.51
CA ALA A 197 8.79 -4.81 -9.88
C ALA A 197 9.34 -4.06 -8.66
N VAL A 198 8.62 -4.05 -7.54
CA VAL A 198 9.09 -3.46 -6.28
C VAL A 198 10.38 -4.14 -5.81
N LYS A 199 10.45 -5.47 -5.83
CA LYS A 199 11.65 -6.23 -5.40
C LYS A 199 12.89 -5.99 -6.27
N GLN A 200 12.74 -5.53 -7.51
CA GLN A 200 13.90 -5.16 -8.34
C GLN A 200 14.68 -3.95 -7.79
N VAL A 201 14.04 -3.08 -7.04
CA VAL A 201 14.62 -1.84 -6.52
C VAL A 201 14.67 -1.78 -4.99
N TRP A 202 13.85 -2.57 -4.30
CA TRP A 202 13.81 -2.62 -2.84
C TRP A 202 14.81 -3.64 -2.33
N PRO A 203 15.77 -3.24 -1.45
CA PRO A 203 16.82 -4.14 -0.97
C PRO A 203 16.27 -5.35 -0.23
N GLU A 204 16.85 -6.52 -0.47
CA GLU A 204 16.44 -7.77 0.16
C GLU A 204 16.49 -7.71 1.69
N GLN A 205 17.38 -6.93 2.26
CA GLN A 205 17.55 -6.74 3.70
C GLN A 205 16.41 -5.94 4.35
N LYS A 206 15.68 -5.15 3.57
CA LYS A 206 14.55 -4.36 4.06
C LYS A 206 13.25 -5.16 3.91
N PRO A 207 12.35 -5.17 4.93
CA PRO A 207 11.11 -5.92 4.85
C PRO A 207 10.15 -5.35 3.81
N LEU A 208 9.46 -6.27 3.12
CA LEU A 208 8.33 -6.02 2.24
C LEU A 208 7.07 -6.61 2.87
N GLN A 209 6.04 -5.81 3.02
CA GLN A 209 4.74 -6.19 3.56
C GLN A 209 3.65 -6.03 2.50
N VAL A 210 2.62 -6.88 2.57
CA VAL A 210 1.39 -6.72 1.78
C VAL A 210 0.21 -6.63 2.72
N ARG A 211 -0.67 -5.63 2.52
CA ARG A 211 -1.95 -5.57 3.22
C ARG A 211 -3.02 -6.23 2.37
N ILE A 212 -3.80 -7.12 2.96
CA ILE A 212 -4.90 -7.84 2.29
C ILE A 212 -6.22 -7.68 3.06
N SER A 213 -7.35 -7.74 2.34
CA SER A 213 -8.65 -7.98 2.94
C SER A 213 -8.87 -9.49 3.09
N ALA A 214 -8.95 -9.96 4.33
CA ALA A 214 -9.17 -11.38 4.64
C ALA A 214 -10.66 -11.78 4.63
N SER A 215 -11.55 -10.88 4.24
CA SER A 215 -12.96 -11.14 4.00
C SER A 215 -13.54 -10.00 3.19
N ASP A 216 -14.36 -10.32 2.21
CA ASP A 216 -15.17 -9.35 1.47
C ASP A 216 -16.54 -9.13 2.14
N TRP A 217 -16.80 -9.82 3.27
CA TRP A 217 -18.09 -9.85 4.01
C TRP A 217 -19.26 -10.30 3.15
N ARG A 218 -18.96 -11.17 2.17
CA ARG A 218 -19.92 -11.74 1.22
C ARG A 218 -19.62 -13.21 1.00
N ASP A 219 -20.66 -14.02 0.82
CA ASP A 219 -20.52 -15.48 0.59
C ASP A 219 -19.89 -15.80 -0.77
N ASP A 220 -20.03 -14.92 -1.76
CA ASP A 220 -19.46 -15.01 -3.11
C ASP A 220 -18.08 -14.32 -3.21
N GLY A 221 -17.54 -13.80 -2.11
CA GLY A 221 -16.22 -13.18 -2.01
C GLY A 221 -15.07 -14.18 -1.80
N LEU A 222 -13.90 -13.68 -1.36
CA LEU A 222 -12.73 -14.49 -1.06
C LEU A 222 -13.06 -15.56 -0.01
N SER A 223 -12.87 -16.82 -0.37
CA SER A 223 -13.02 -17.96 0.54
C SER A 223 -11.81 -18.08 1.49
N GLN A 224 -11.98 -18.79 2.59
CA GLN A 224 -10.86 -19.13 3.48
C GLN A 224 -9.76 -19.90 2.75
N THR A 225 -10.12 -20.76 1.79
CA THR A 225 -9.17 -21.51 0.97
C THR A 225 -8.36 -20.56 0.08
N ASP A 226 -9.01 -19.58 -0.58
CA ASP A 226 -8.32 -18.57 -1.38
C ASP A 226 -7.32 -17.78 -0.53
N LEU A 227 -7.70 -17.40 0.69
CA LEU A 227 -6.85 -16.64 1.60
C LEU A 227 -5.62 -17.42 2.05
N ILE A 228 -5.77 -18.71 2.34
CA ILE A 228 -4.63 -19.58 2.68
C ILE A 228 -3.69 -19.73 1.47
N GLN A 229 -4.26 -19.90 0.27
CA GLN A 229 -3.47 -19.98 -0.96
C GLN A 229 -2.75 -18.65 -1.24
N LEU A 230 -3.45 -17.51 -1.12
CA LEU A 230 -2.86 -16.18 -1.25
C LEU A 230 -1.71 -15.97 -0.26
N ALA A 231 -1.88 -16.32 1.02
CA ALA A 231 -0.83 -16.16 2.02
C ALA A 231 0.42 -16.99 1.70
N LYS A 232 0.25 -18.24 1.26
CA LYS A 232 1.36 -19.09 0.80
C LYS A 232 2.03 -18.52 -0.44
N HIS A 233 1.25 -18.07 -1.40
CA HIS A 233 1.76 -17.46 -2.63
C HIS A 233 2.60 -16.20 -2.34
N LEU A 234 2.13 -15.33 -1.44
CA LEU A 234 2.89 -14.15 -0.99
C LEU A 234 4.21 -14.55 -0.30
N GLN A 235 4.20 -15.60 0.52
CA GLN A 235 5.41 -16.15 1.14
C GLN A 235 6.40 -16.65 0.08
N ASP A 236 5.92 -17.38 -0.93
CA ASP A 236 6.75 -17.90 -2.03
C ASP A 236 7.35 -16.78 -2.89
N LEU A 237 6.65 -15.64 -3.03
CA LEU A 237 7.16 -14.42 -3.65
C LEU A 237 8.17 -13.66 -2.78
N GLY A 238 8.40 -14.10 -1.52
CA GLY A 238 9.33 -13.48 -0.58
C GLY A 238 8.80 -12.22 0.09
N VAL A 239 7.48 -12.15 0.30
CA VAL A 239 6.85 -11.16 1.18
C VAL A 239 7.11 -11.55 2.64
N ASP A 240 7.57 -10.62 3.46
CA ASP A 240 8.05 -10.90 4.82
C ASP A 240 6.95 -10.85 5.88
N SER A 241 5.89 -10.09 5.62
CA SER A 241 4.76 -9.95 6.54
C SER A 241 3.47 -9.61 5.81
N ILE A 242 2.35 -9.97 6.42
CA ILE A 242 1.01 -9.67 5.92
C ILE A 242 0.28 -8.83 6.97
N ASN A 243 -0.26 -7.68 6.54
CA ASN A 243 -1.17 -6.87 7.33
C ASN A 243 -2.61 -7.27 6.99
N VAL A 244 -3.32 -7.84 7.95
CA VAL A 244 -4.66 -8.40 7.73
C VAL A 244 -5.73 -7.35 8.06
N SER A 245 -6.57 -7.05 7.07
CA SER A 245 -7.74 -6.17 7.18
C SER A 245 -8.98 -6.88 6.61
N SER A 246 -10.05 -6.17 6.31
CA SER A 246 -11.26 -6.77 5.75
C SER A 246 -12.14 -5.76 5.00
N GLY A 247 -12.94 -6.26 4.08
CA GLY A 247 -13.97 -5.51 3.35
C GLY A 247 -13.43 -4.58 2.27
N GLY A 248 -14.35 -3.85 1.67
CA GLY A 248 -14.07 -2.72 0.78
C GLY A 248 -14.24 -2.98 -0.72
N VAL A 249 -14.45 -4.21 -1.18
CA VAL A 249 -14.65 -4.54 -2.61
C VAL A 249 -16.07 -4.25 -3.06
#